data_9690932b952221f5d10800dd0aa23b8d
#
_entry.id   9690932b952221f5d10800dd0aa23b8d
#
_cell.length_a   1.000
_cell.length_b   1.000
_cell.length_c   1.000
_cell.angle_alpha   90.00
_cell.angle_beta   90.00
_cell.angle_gamma   90.00
#
_symmetry.space_group_name_H-M   'P 1'
#
loop_
_entity.id
_entity.type
_entity.pdbx_description
1 polymer ?
#
loop_
_entity_poly.entity_id
_entity_poly.type
_entity_poly.pdbx_seq_one_letter_code
_entity_poly.pdbx_strand_id
1 'polypeptide(L)'
;MPSSRKIASNWFLLGESVGPLAALETDVCAVLENAGEIPAVEMGFHAREAEWVANREWTFETRFDCPEGEDERLRLRFGHIYGPHVVRLNDGEPIVPVAGAYELTADLREGENCLRVIFRPEPHLYVRRCAPRIGFSGARLEGYSYVRVENWDVEAGVSRLSLEAFVGGRYQFTYTVSREGALIARTQVQERLPAARRQIAHEFDMGSADGESVEVLLTIERGGVGCDAMRAWVLPYSGETPLRLVEGPCHPATLARLGAQAAVGRFSAREKSKLARAGVAALLPEEREAGLARVAMAAPEECLRHAEGHPFWPQGCALLKSRHTPAMDLKEYQALFSRTVGEEPERFARLTRYAQAECVAFAAREARERGARFLAAKAFDEEFAYASAALVEANGACRPAFWALRDAWKSVHAFLRMDLWQRVEPEEAVSLEAVLLRDTPLGTLHLRCEAYGMQGESIARSAIEEEGGSFSFAAPGEAAVVLLRTIAEDAYGRLVSRCDQLLCVESGERPMAPLWNPPRTRLAQRDGLLLNEGPSVALCVCAEGYYGALLPGESIRLEKGGAFECLNAIL
;
A
#
# COMPACT_ATOMS: atom_id res chain seq x y z
N MET A 1 -22.44 -16.40 -22.68
CA MET A 1 -21.51 -15.62 -21.85
C MET A 1 -20.17 -16.32 -21.88
N PRO A 2 -19.02 -15.60 -21.87
CA PRO A 2 -17.72 -16.24 -21.82
C PRO A 2 -17.64 -17.17 -20.62
N SER A 3 -17.12 -18.37 -20.83
CA SER A 3 -16.78 -19.26 -19.73
C SER A 3 -15.43 -18.85 -19.16
N SER A 4 -15.32 -18.67 -17.85
CA SER A 4 -14.04 -18.43 -17.21
C SER A 4 -13.80 -19.52 -16.18
N ARG A 5 -12.80 -20.35 -16.44
CA ARG A 5 -12.39 -21.43 -15.53
C ARG A 5 -10.99 -21.15 -15.01
N LYS A 6 -10.79 -21.25 -13.69
CA LYS A 6 -9.42 -21.34 -13.17
C LYS A 6 -8.81 -22.62 -13.73
N ILE A 7 -7.61 -22.54 -14.28
CA ILE A 7 -6.81 -23.74 -14.51
C ILE A 7 -6.54 -24.29 -13.13
N ALA A 8 -7.02 -25.51 -12.91
CA ALA A 8 -7.01 -26.13 -11.60
C ALA A 8 -5.60 -26.27 -11.02
N SER A 9 -5.56 -26.43 -9.79
CA SER A 9 -4.59 -26.47 -8.73
C SER A 9 -3.39 -27.42 -8.85
N ASN A 10 -3.18 -28.11 -9.96
CA ASN A 10 -2.10 -29.12 -10.05
C ASN A 10 -0.99 -28.65 -10.98
N TRP A 11 -0.29 -27.60 -10.56
CA TRP A 11 0.94 -27.20 -11.18
C TRP A 11 2.12 -27.97 -10.62
N PHE A 12 3.09 -28.30 -11.48
CA PHE A 12 4.38 -28.86 -11.10
C PHE A 12 5.48 -27.91 -11.56
N LEU A 13 6.45 -27.66 -10.68
CA LEU A 13 7.69 -26.96 -11.02
C LEU A 13 8.75 -27.98 -11.44
N LEU A 14 9.35 -27.76 -12.59
CA LEU A 14 10.43 -28.57 -13.14
C LEU A 14 11.68 -27.68 -13.30
N GLY A 15 12.85 -28.22 -12.96
CA GLY A 15 14.14 -27.57 -13.12
C GLY A 15 15.23 -28.59 -13.39
N GLU A 16 16.38 -28.17 -13.94
CA GLU A 16 17.48 -29.07 -14.33
C GLU A 16 18.02 -29.94 -13.18
N SER A 17 17.94 -29.47 -11.94
CA SER A 17 18.49 -30.18 -10.78
C SER A 17 17.45 -30.51 -9.73
N VAL A 18 16.19 -30.24 -10.01
CA VAL A 18 15.07 -30.44 -9.08
C VAL A 18 14.01 -31.27 -9.79
N GLY A 19 13.61 -32.40 -9.21
CA GLY A 19 12.53 -33.22 -9.74
C GLY A 19 11.20 -32.45 -9.76
N PRO A 20 10.13 -33.04 -10.32
CA PRO A 20 8.82 -32.39 -10.35
C PRO A 20 8.33 -32.11 -8.93
N LEU A 21 8.25 -30.84 -8.54
CA LEU A 21 7.72 -30.39 -7.27
C LEU A 21 6.27 -29.94 -7.42
N ALA A 22 5.39 -30.42 -6.54
CA ALA A 22 4.01 -29.94 -6.49
C ALA A 22 4.00 -28.45 -6.10
N ALA A 23 3.48 -27.60 -6.99
CA ALA A 23 3.44 -26.17 -6.79
C ALA A 23 2.09 -25.73 -6.20
N LEU A 24 2.04 -25.56 -4.88
CA LEU A 24 0.90 -24.96 -4.17
C LEU A 24 0.75 -23.47 -4.52
N GLU A 25 1.87 -22.82 -4.79
CA GLU A 25 1.99 -21.46 -5.30
C GLU A 25 2.70 -21.50 -6.65
N THR A 26 2.59 -20.42 -7.42
CA THR A 26 3.17 -20.33 -8.76
C THR A 26 4.30 -19.30 -8.82
N ASP A 27 5.05 -19.17 -7.74
CA ASP A 27 6.34 -18.48 -7.61
C ASP A 27 7.45 -19.50 -7.37
N VAL A 28 8.55 -19.42 -8.13
CA VAL A 28 9.63 -20.42 -8.09
C VAL A 28 10.26 -20.48 -6.70
N CYS A 29 10.58 -19.33 -6.09
CA CYS A 29 11.20 -19.31 -4.77
C CYS A 29 10.26 -19.90 -3.72
N ALA A 30 8.98 -19.56 -3.74
CA ALA A 30 8.00 -20.11 -2.80
C ALA A 30 7.88 -21.63 -2.92
N VAL A 31 7.90 -22.19 -4.13
CA VAL A 31 7.87 -23.64 -4.34
C VAL A 31 9.13 -24.31 -3.79
N LEU A 32 10.31 -23.71 -4.05
CA LEU A 32 11.60 -24.26 -3.57
C LEU A 32 11.74 -24.16 -2.05
N GLU A 33 11.26 -23.09 -1.43
CA GLU A 33 11.20 -22.93 0.03
C GLU A 33 10.30 -24.00 0.66
N ASN A 34 9.09 -24.19 0.12
CA ASN A 34 8.15 -25.18 0.62
C ASN A 34 8.70 -26.62 0.47
N ALA A 35 9.54 -26.87 -0.52
CA ALA A 35 10.23 -28.15 -0.74
C ALA A 35 11.50 -28.30 0.12
N GLY A 36 11.96 -27.24 0.79
CA GLY A 36 13.20 -27.24 1.57
C GLY A 36 14.49 -27.17 0.72
N GLU A 37 14.39 -26.85 -0.56
CA GLU A 37 15.52 -26.74 -1.50
C GLU A 37 16.30 -25.44 -1.32
N ILE A 38 15.65 -24.40 -0.82
CA ILE A 38 16.25 -23.12 -0.42
C ILE A 38 15.67 -22.67 0.92
N PRO A 39 16.41 -21.89 1.70
CA PRO A 39 15.88 -21.26 2.91
C PRO A 39 14.91 -20.13 2.55
N ALA A 40 14.10 -19.68 3.53
CA ALA A 40 13.18 -18.55 3.36
C ALA A 40 13.93 -17.30 2.89
N VAL A 41 13.73 -16.92 1.62
CA VAL A 41 14.53 -15.89 0.93
C VAL A 41 14.34 -14.48 1.50
N GLU A 42 13.25 -14.24 2.19
CA GLU A 42 12.96 -12.96 2.84
C GLU A 42 13.77 -12.76 4.12
N MET A 43 14.33 -13.82 4.68
CA MET A 43 15.04 -13.79 5.95
C MET A 43 16.56 -13.61 5.79
N GLY A 44 17.16 -12.73 6.61
CA GLY A 44 18.59 -12.54 6.72
C GLY A 44 19.30 -12.38 5.35
N PHE A 45 20.31 -13.19 5.11
CA PHE A 45 21.08 -13.23 3.85
C PHE A 45 20.64 -14.33 2.88
N HIS A 46 19.59 -15.05 3.18
CA HIS A 46 19.16 -16.23 2.42
C HIS A 46 18.86 -15.91 0.94
N ALA A 47 18.45 -14.68 0.63
CA ALA A 47 18.30 -14.24 -0.75
C ALA A 47 19.57 -14.43 -1.59
N ARG A 48 20.77 -14.36 -0.98
CA ARG A 48 22.05 -14.63 -1.67
C ARG A 48 22.23 -16.11 -1.96
N GLU A 49 21.76 -16.96 -1.07
CA GLU A 49 21.82 -18.42 -1.25
C GLU A 49 20.89 -18.87 -2.37
N ALA A 50 19.83 -18.09 -2.64
CA ALA A 50 18.88 -18.33 -3.72
C ALA A 50 19.26 -17.63 -5.05
N GLU A 51 20.41 -16.91 -5.14
CA GLU A 51 20.83 -16.19 -6.36
C GLU A 51 20.87 -17.08 -7.60
N TRP A 52 21.21 -18.35 -7.43
CA TRP A 52 21.29 -19.33 -8.50
C TRP A 52 19.92 -19.58 -9.19
N VAL A 53 18.80 -19.30 -8.50
CA VAL A 53 17.44 -19.47 -9.06
C VAL A 53 17.23 -18.57 -10.28
N ALA A 54 17.75 -17.33 -10.26
CA ALA A 54 17.66 -16.41 -11.40
C ALA A 54 18.50 -16.85 -12.62
N ASN A 55 19.48 -17.71 -12.42
CA ASN A 55 20.41 -18.14 -13.44
C ASN A 55 19.99 -19.46 -14.13
N ARG A 56 18.81 -19.97 -13.83
CA ARG A 56 18.30 -21.24 -14.37
C ARG A 56 16.98 -21.07 -15.08
N GLU A 57 16.69 -22.02 -15.98
CA GLU A 57 15.39 -22.15 -16.59
C GLU A 57 14.44 -22.90 -15.66
N TRP A 58 13.21 -22.44 -15.54
CA TRP A 58 12.16 -23.04 -14.73
C TRP A 58 10.91 -23.24 -15.56
N THR A 59 10.27 -24.41 -15.42
CA THR A 59 9.04 -24.73 -16.14
C THR A 59 7.93 -25.05 -15.16
N PHE A 60 6.85 -24.29 -15.20
CA PHE A 60 5.59 -24.70 -14.60
C PHE A 60 4.78 -25.50 -15.62
N GLU A 61 4.44 -26.73 -15.26
CA GLU A 61 3.62 -27.62 -16.09
C GLU A 61 2.29 -27.94 -15.39
N THR A 62 1.19 -27.92 -16.13
CA THR A 62 -0.11 -28.42 -15.71
C THR A 62 -0.82 -29.13 -16.83
N ARG A 63 -1.78 -30.01 -16.47
CA ARG A 63 -2.61 -30.74 -17.42
C ARG A 63 -4.06 -30.40 -17.17
N PHE A 64 -4.83 -30.31 -18.24
CA PHE A 64 -6.26 -30.01 -18.20
C PHE A 64 -6.98 -30.68 -19.38
N ASP A 65 -8.22 -31.05 -19.16
CA ASP A 65 -9.06 -31.58 -20.24
C ASP A 65 -9.60 -30.45 -21.11
N CYS A 66 -9.69 -30.70 -22.42
CA CYS A 66 -10.31 -29.78 -23.35
C CYS A 66 -11.75 -29.48 -22.89
N PRO A 67 -12.12 -28.20 -22.71
CA PRO A 67 -13.49 -27.84 -22.38
C PRO A 67 -14.47 -28.33 -23.47
N GLU A 68 -15.58 -28.93 -23.08
CA GLU A 68 -16.65 -29.31 -24.01
C GLU A 68 -17.34 -28.07 -24.58
N GLY A 69 -17.40 -27.92 -25.92
CA GLY A 69 -18.07 -26.85 -26.64
C GLY A 69 -17.51 -26.68 -28.04
N GLU A 70 -18.32 -26.90 -29.08
CA GLU A 70 -17.86 -26.92 -30.49
C GLU A 70 -17.42 -25.56 -31.06
N ASP A 71 -17.81 -24.42 -30.47
CA ASP A 71 -17.60 -23.09 -31.03
C ASP A 71 -16.81 -22.12 -30.17
N GLU A 72 -16.25 -22.54 -29.04
CA GLU A 72 -15.54 -21.65 -28.13
C GLU A 72 -14.07 -21.49 -28.51
N ARG A 73 -13.65 -20.26 -28.71
CA ARG A 73 -12.23 -19.91 -28.73
C ARG A 73 -11.73 -19.79 -27.31
N LEU A 74 -10.60 -20.44 -27.03
CA LEU A 74 -10.01 -20.50 -25.71
C LEU A 74 -8.70 -19.72 -25.66
N ARG A 75 -8.56 -18.93 -24.63
CA ARG A 75 -7.30 -18.25 -24.31
C ARG A 75 -6.92 -18.42 -22.85
N LEU A 76 -5.61 -18.41 -22.61
CA LEU A 76 -5.03 -18.36 -21.29
C LEU A 76 -4.76 -16.90 -20.90
N ARG A 77 -5.16 -16.51 -19.70
CA ARG A 77 -4.81 -15.23 -19.10
C ARG A 77 -4.23 -15.44 -17.70
N PHE A 78 -3.15 -14.72 -17.42
CA PHE A 78 -2.58 -14.62 -16.08
C PHE A 78 -3.07 -13.36 -15.36
N GLY A 79 -3.20 -13.40 -14.04
CA GLY A 79 -3.43 -12.21 -13.22
C GLY A 79 -2.19 -11.31 -13.26
N HIS A 80 -1.03 -11.89 -12.93
CA HIS A 80 0.30 -11.32 -13.10
C HIS A 80 1.25 -12.41 -13.58
N ILE A 81 2.30 -12.02 -14.30
CA ILE A 81 3.39 -12.92 -14.70
C ILE A 81 4.70 -12.15 -14.55
N TYR A 82 5.69 -12.75 -13.89
CA TYR A 82 6.96 -12.14 -13.52
C TYR A 82 8.11 -12.87 -14.19
N GLY A 83 8.97 -12.14 -14.85
CA GLY A 83 10.13 -12.65 -15.56
C GLY A 83 9.89 -12.99 -17.04
N PRO A 84 10.97 -13.07 -17.83
CA PRO A 84 10.93 -13.47 -19.24
C PRO A 84 10.43 -14.90 -19.36
N HIS A 85 9.40 -15.11 -20.15
CA HIS A 85 8.75 -16.41 -20.25
C HIS A 85 8.26 -16.75 -21.65
N VAL A 86 7.97 -18.03 -21.82
CA VAL A 86 7.37 -18.60 -23.04
C VAL A 86 6.24 -19.52 -22.59
N VAL A 87 5.10 -19.42 -23.26
CA VAL A 87 3.96 -20.33 -23.06
C VAL A 87 3.90 -21.32 -24.21
N ARG A 88 3.75 -22.61 -23.91
CA ARG A 88 3.57 -23.68 -24.89
C ARG A 88 2.39 -24.57 -24.51
N LEU A 89 1.68 -25.09 -25.50
CA LEU A 89 0.63 -26.07 -25.36
C LEU A 89 1.01 -27.32 -26.16
N ASN A 90 0.93 -28.50 -25.55
CA ASN A 90 1.13 -29.81 -26.19
C ASN A 90 2.45 -29.95 -26.96
N ASP A 91 3.55 -29.40 -26.43
CA ASP A 91 4.87 -29.36 -27.11
C ASP A 91 4.87 -28.59 -28.45
N GLY A 92 3.85 -27.77 -28.69
CA GLY A 92 3.77 -26.89 -29.86
C GLY A 92 4.75 -25.72 -29.83
N GLU A 93 4.68 -24.89 -30.87
CA GLU A 93 5.47 -23.66 -30.95
C GLU A 93 5.11 -22.67 -29.83
N PRO A 94 6.02 -21.74 -29.46
CA PRO A 94 5.74 -20.69 -28.50
C PRO A 94 4.55 -19.85 -28.90
N ILE A 95 3.57 -19.72 -28.01
CA ILE A 95 2.38 -18.90 -28.23
C ILE A 95 2.70 -17.44 -27.91
N VAL A 96 2.51 -16.56 -28.89
CA VAL A 96 2.73 -15.12 -28.73
C VAL A 96 1.49 -14.50 -28.07
N PRO A 97 1.64 -13.76 -26.96
CA PRO A 97 0.50 -13.13 -26.31
C PRO A 97 -0.06 -11.98 -27.14
N VAL A 98 -1.38 -11.87 -27.16
CA VAL A 98 -2.10 -10.76 -27.75
C VAL A 98 -2.96 -10.09 -26.67
N ALA A 99 -2.75 -8.79 -26.46
CA ALA A 99 -3.40 -8.04 -25.38
C ALA A 99 -3.26 -8.72 -23.99
N GLY A 100 -2.09 -9.29 -23.70
CA GLY A 100 -1.80 -9.97 -22.43
C GLY A 100 -2.49 -11.32 -22.22
N ALA A 101 -2.97 -11.95 -23.31
CA ALA A 101 -3.54 -13.29 -23.29
C ALA A 101 -2.97 -14.18 -24.40
N TYR A 102 -2.94 -15.49 -24.18
CA TYR A 102 -2.39 -16.49 -25.08
C TYR A 102 -3.54 -17.27 -25.73
N GLU A 103 -3.67 -17.22 -27.06
CA GLU A 103 -4.70 -17.95 -27.81
C GLU A 103 -4.33 -19.42 -27.88
N LEU A 104 -5.18 -20.32 -27.39
CA LEU A 104 -4.90 -21.75 -27.31
C LEU A 104 -5.68 -22.58 -28.34
N THR A 105 -6.71 -22.03 -28.95
CA THR A 105 -7.71 -22.76 -29.76
C THR A 105 -7.11 -23.64 -30.85
N ALA A 106 -6.07 -23.14 -31.55
CA ALA A 106 -5.46 -23.86 -32.68
C ALA A 106 -4.61 -25.08 -32.25
N ASP A 107 -4.14 -25.09 -30.99
CA ASP A 107 -3.19 -26.09 -30.48
C ASP A 107 -3.87 -27.08 -29.51
N LEU A 108 -5.18 -26.91 -29.26
CA LEU A 108 -5.96 -27.79 -28.40
C LEU A 108 -6.19 -29.16 -29.06
N ARG A 109 -6.09 -30.22 -28.25
CA ARG A 109 -6.41 -31.58 -28.61
C ARG A 109 -7.65 -32.05 -27.87
N GLU A 110 -8.42 -32.97 -28.45
CA GLU A 110 -9.46 -33.70 -27.73
C GLU A 110 -8.83 -34.47 -26.55
N GLY A 111 -9.43 -34.36 -25.37
CA GLY A 111 -8.92 -34.96 -24.14
C GLY A 111 -7.89 -34.11 -23.40
N GLU A 112 -6.89 -34.77 -22.85
CA GLU A 112 -5.90 -34.13 -21.97
C GLU A 112 -4.91 -33.27 -22.75
N ASN A 113 -4.72 -32.02 -22.30
CA ASN A 113 -3.77 -31.05 -22.83
C ASN A 113 -2.71 -30.73 -21.78
N CYS A 114 -1.47 -30.57 -22.20
CA CYS A 114 -0.33 -30.18 -21.37
C CYS A 114 0.07 -28.73 -21.64
N LEU A 115 -0.03 -27.88 -20.62
CA LEU A 115 0.35 -26.46 -20.68
C LEU A 115 1.65 -26.25 -19.92
N ARG A 116 2.60 -25.59 -20.57
CA ARG A 116 3.90 -25.21 -19.98
C ARG A 116 4.11 -23.71 -20.01
N VAL A 117 4.57 -23.17 -18.87
CA VAL A 117 5.07 -21.80 -18.76
C VAL A 117 6.55 -21.88 -18.42
N ILE A 118 7.40 -21.53 -19.36
CA ILE A 118 8.85 -21.68 -19.29
C ILE A 118 9.47 -20.33 -19.03
N PHE A 119 10.11 -20.17 -17.89
CA PHE A 119 10.84 -18.96 -17.49
C PHE A 119 12.31 -19.10 -17.85
N ARG A 120 12.83 -18.14 -18.60
CA ARG A 120 14.23 -18.12 -19.04
C ARG A 120 15.12 -17.49 -17.99
N PRO A 121 16.40 -17.92 -17.90
CA PRO A 121 17.38 -17.28 -17.04
C PRO A 121 17.49 -15.78 -17.32
N GLU A 122 17.45 -14.98 -16.26
CA GLU A 122 17.73 -13.55 -16.36
C GLU A 122 18.53 -13.07 -15.11
N PRO A 123 19.86 -13.13 -15.19
CA PRO A 123 20.73 -12.76 -14.07
C PRO A 123 20.51 -11.32 -13.56
N HIS A 124 19.95 -10.45 -14.42
CA HIS A 124 19.69 -9.04 -14.08
C HIS A 124 18.43 -8.85 -13.21
N LEU A 125 17.55 -9.85 -13.10
CA LEU A 125 16.42 -9.82 -12.16
C LEU A 125 16.89 -9.83 -10.70
N TYR A 126 18.13 -10.31 -10.46
CA TYR A 126 18.75 -10.23 -9.14
C TYR A 126 19.28 -8.82 -8.83
N VAL A 127 18.40 -7.83 -8.92
CA VAL A 127 18.70 -6.44 -8.57
C VAL A 127 18.57 -6.27 -7.07
N ARG A 128 19.60 -5.71 -6.45
CA ARG A 128 19.61 -5.29 -5.04
C ARG A 128 19.62 -6.41 -4.00
N ARG A 129 20.13 -7.60 -4.34
CA ARG A 129 20.30 -8.71 -3.39
C ARG A 129 18.98 -9.20 -2.77
N CYS A 130 17.91 -9.12 -3.50
CA CYS A 130 16.62 -9.72 -3.20
C CYS A 130 16.39 -10.91 -4.13
N ALA A 131 15.64 -11.90 -3.65
CA ALA A 131 15.29 -13.04 -4.49
C ALA A 131 14.47 -12.57 -5.71
N PRO A 132 14.74 -13.11 -6.90
CA PRO A 132 13.97 -12.78 -8.07
C PRO A 132 12.54 -13.29 -7.93
N ARG A 133 11.56 -12.49 -8.30
CA ARG A 133 10.21 -13.01 -8.53
C ARG A 133 10.15 -13.62 -9.92
N ILE A 134 10.01 -14.94 -9.97
CA ILE A 134 9.86 -15.73 -11.19
C ILE A 134 8.61 -16.58 -11.03
N GLY A 135 7.59 -16.32 -11.82
CA GLY A 135 6.34 -17.04 -11.71
C GLY A 135 5.14 -16.27 -12.23
N PHE A 136 3.95 -16.68 -11.81
CA PHE A 136 2.69 -16.03 -12.22
C PHE A 136 1.61 -16.19 -11.15
N SER A 137 0.50 -15.48 -11.32
CA SER A 137 -0.69 -15.65 -10.46
C SER A 137 -1.96 -15.68 -11.30
N GLY A 138 -3.00 -16.33 -10.80
CA GLY A 138 -4.35 -16.27 -11.33
C GLY A 138 -4.50 -16.76 -12.77
N ALA A 139 -3.85 -17.87 -13.14
CA ALA A 139 -4.02 -18.52 -14.44
C ALA A 139 -5.48 -18.93 -14.70
N ARG A 140 -6.07 -18.51 -15.82
CA ARG A 140 -7.47 -18.76 -16.19
C ARG A 140 -7.59 -19.11 -17.68
N LEU A 141 -8.45 -20.07 -17.97
CA LEU A 141 -8.98 -20.29 -19.32
C LEU A 141 -10.25 -19.44 -19.49
N GLU A 142 -10.30 -18.68 -20.56
CA GLU A 142 -11.45 -17.85 -20.95
C GLU A 142 -11.95 -18.31 -22.32
N GLY A 143 -13.25 -18.68 -22.43
CA GLY A 143 -13.89 -19.12 -23.65
C GLY A 143 -14.81 -18.04 -24.25
N TYR A 144 -14.85 -17.90 -25.59
CA TYR A 144 -15.63 -16.90 -26.30
C TYR A 144 -16.24 -17.48 -27.58
N SER A 145 -17.48 -17.10 -27.91
CA SER A 145 -18.17 -17.59 -29.10
C SER A 145 -18.34 -16.53 -30.19
N TYR A 146 -18.70 -15.30 -29.87
CA TYR A 146 -19.09 -14.27 -30.86
C TYR A 146 -18.20 -13.03 -30.84
N VAL A 147 -17.91 -12.50 -29.67
CA VAL A 147 -17.14 -11.30 -29.46
C VAL A 147 -16.29 -11.44 -28.20
N ARG A 148 -15.14 -10.82 -28.23
CA ARG A 148 -14.21 -10.75 -27.10
C ARG A 148 -13.83 -9.29 -26.87
N VAL A 149 -14.00 -8.79 -25.66
CA VAL A 149 -13.44 -7.51 -25.25
C VAL A 149 -11.99 -7.74 -24.80
N GLU A 150 -11.05 -7.10 -25.49
CA GLU A 150 -9.62 -7.16 -25.18
C GLU A 150 -9.24 -6.14 -24.11
N ASN A 151 -9.79 -4.95 -24.23
CA ASN A 151 -9.61 -3.88 -23.24
C ASN A 151 -10.90 -3.06 -23.15
N TRP A 152 -11.23 -2.64 -21.92
CA TRP A 152 -12.35 -1.76 -21.64
C TRP A 152 -11.92 -0.70 -20.65
N ASP A 153 -11.92 0.53 -21.09
CA ASP A 153 -11.64 1.71 -20.26
C ASP A 153 -12.91 2.55 -20.15
N VAL A 154 -13.22 2.97 -18.94
CA VAL A 154 -14.42 3.74 -18.60
C VAL A 154 -14.00 4.97 -17.82
N GLU A 155 -14.36 6.14 -18.34
CA GLU A 155 -14.00 7.40 -17.73
C GLU A 155 -15.12 8.43 -18.00
N ALA A 156 -15.63 9.06 -16.92
CA ALA A 156 -16.59 10.17 -16.98
C ALA A 156 -17.76 9.99 -17.97
N GLY A 157 -18.35 8.79 -18.02
CA GLY A 157 -19.48 8.49 -18.92
C GLY A 157 -19.08 8.12 -20.35
N VAL A 158 -17.79 7.97 -20.62
CA VAL A 158 -17.27 7.49 -21.90
C VAL A 158 -16.70 6.08 -21.74
N SER A 159 -17.17 5.15 -22.53
CA SER A 159 -16.68 3.77 -22.61
C SER A 159 -15.83 3.62 -23.86
N ARG A 160 -14.54 3.25 -23.71
CA ARG A 160 -13.63 2.93 -24.80
C ARG A 160 -13.36 1.44 -24.79
N LEU A 161 -13.72 0.78 -25.89
CA LEU A 161 -13.60 -0.66 -26.06
C LEU A 161 -12.60 -1.00 -27.18
N SER A 162 -11.65 -1.88 -26.87
CA SER A 162 -10.90 -2.64 -27.88
C SER A 162 -11.47 -4.05 -27.87
N LEU A 163 -12.04 -4.48 -28.97
CA LEU A 163 -12.70 -5.78 -29.09
C LEU A 163 -12.41 -6.48 -30.42
N GLU A 164 -12.58 -7.79 -30.42
CA GLU A 164 -12.55 -8.62 -31.61
C GLU A 164 -13.90 -9.33 -31.77
N ALA A 165 -14.60 -9.03 -32.85
CA ALA A 165 -15.80 -9.78 -33.24
C ALA A 165 -15.38 -10.94 -34.15
N PHE A 166 -15.74 -12.17 -33.79
CA PHE A 166 -15.46 -13.37 -34.58
C PHE A 166 -16.55 -13.58 -35.63
N VAL A 167 -17.73 -13.06 -35.37
CA VAL A 167 -18.88 -13.13 -36.27
C VAL A 167 -19.41 -11.72 -36.51
N GLY A 168 -19.45 -11.29 -37.77
CA GLY A 168 -20.03 -10.00 -38.13
C GLY A 168 -21.54 -9.93 -37.88
N GLY A 169 -22.05 -8.74 -37.53
CA GLY A 169 -23.47 -8.56 -37.28
C GLY A 169 -23.80 -7.35 -36.43
N ARG A 170 -25.07 -7.27 -36.00
CA ARG A 170 -25.55 -6.25 -35.06
C ARG A 170 -25.34 -6.77 -33.64
N TYR A 171 -24.71 -5.92 -32.81
CA TYR A 171 -24.51 -6.13 -31.39
C TYR A 171 -25.18 -5.03 -30.59
N GLN A 172 -25.74 -5.39 -29.45
CA GLN A 172 -26.29 -4.45 -28.48
C GLN A 172 -25.39 -4.36 -27.27
N PHE A 173 -25.00 -3.15 -26.94
CA PHE A 173 -24.18 -2.82 -25.76
C PHE A 173 -25.12 -2.17 -24.75
N THR A 174 -25.23 -2.74 -23.57
CA THR A 174 -26.05 -2.20 -22.47
C THR A 174 -25.15 -1.81 -21.32
N TYR A 175 -25.13 -0.54 -20.98
CA TYR A 175 -24.44 0.02 -19.82
C TYR A 175 -25.45 0.20 -18.70
N THR A 176 -25.21 -0.46 -17.58
CA THR A 176 -26.02 -0.34 -16.36
C THR A 176 -25.15 0.27 -15.27
N VAL A 177 -25.54 1.45 -14.79
CA VAL A 177 -24.85 2.17 -13.72
C VAL A 177 -25.62 1.96 -12.44
N SER A 178 -24.93 1.52 -11.39
CA SER A 178 -25.55 1.27 -10.08
C SER A 178 -24.63 1.75 -8.93
N ARG A 179 -25.26 2.08 -7.80
CA ARG A 179 -24.60 2.44 -6.55
C ARG A 179 -25.16 1.56 -5.44
N GLU A 180 -24.31 0.84 -4.71
CA GLU A 180 -24.72 -0.08 -3.64
C GLU A 180 -25.84 -1.04 -4.06
N GLY A 181 -25.85 -1.44 -5.34
CA GLY A 181 -26.88 -2.31 -5.94
C GLY A 181 -28.14 -1.58 -6.43
N ALA A 182 -28.31 -0.29 -6.14
CA ALA A 182 -29.41 0.50 -6.67
C ALA A 182 -29.09 0.99 -8.09
N LEU A 183 -30.04 0.78 -9.03
CA LEU A 183 -29.91 1.26 -10.40
C LEU A 183 -29.96 2.80 -10.44
N ILE A 184 -28.94 3.42 -11.07
CA ILE A 184 -28.90 4.88 -11.29
C ILE A 184 -29.28 5.21 -12.71
N ALA A 185 -28.63 4.56 -13.68
CA ALA A 185 -28.87 4.82 -15.11
C ALA A 185 -28.72 3.55 -15.95
N ARG A 186 -29.35 3.54 -17.13
CA ARG A 186 -29.19 2.47 -18.11
C ARG A 186 -29.21 3.04 -19.53
N THR A 187 -28.12 2.79 -20.27
CA THR A 187 -27.97 3.22 -21.66
C THR A 187 -27.78 2.02 -22.56
N GLN A 188 -28.45 2.03 -23.73
CA GLN A 188 -28.33 0.97 -24.75
C GLN A 188 -27.84 1.56 -26.07
N VAL A 189 -26.79 0.96 -26.63
CA VAL A 189 -26.20 1.34 -27.91
C VAL A 189 -26.22 0.13 -28.82
N GLN A 190 -26.69 0.31 -30.06
CA GLN A 190 -26.63 -0.72 -31.09
C GLN A 190 -25.55 -0.38 -32.11
N GLU A 191 -24.70 -1.32 -32.42
CA GLU A 191 -23.61 -1.15 -33.37
C GLU A 191 -23.48 -2.36 -34.30
N ARG A 192 -23.10 -2.10 -35.55
CA ARG A 192 -22.79 -3.16 -36.52
C ARG A 192 -21.29 -3.39 -36.59
N LEU A 193 -20.85 -4.53 -36.11
CA LEU A 193 -19.43 -4.93 -36.11
C LEU A 193 -19.16 -5.84 -37.33
N PRO A 194 -18.05 -5.62 -38.06
CA PRO A 194 -17.51 -6.62 -38.97
C PRO A 194 -16.81 -7.73 -38.16
N ALA A 195 -16.58 -8.89 -38.79
CA ALA A 195 -15.74 -9.94 -38.19
C ALA A 195 -14.26 -9.51 -38.21
N ALA A 196 -13.87 -8.66 -37.26
CA ALA A 196 -12.53 -8.08 -37.17
C ALA A 196 -12.29 -7.43 -35.79
N ARG A 197 -11.04 -7.07 -35.51
CA ARG A 197 -10.68 -6.22 -34.38
C ARG A 197 -11.12 -4.77 -34.61
N ARG A 198 -11.66 -4.15 -33.58
CA ARG A 198 -12.11 -2.76 -33.60
C ARG A 198 -11.87 -2.06 -32.28
N GLN A 199 -11.67 -0.75 -32.38
CA GLN A 199 -11.80 0.18 -31.27
C GLN A 199 -13.09 0.98 -31.48
N ILE A 200 -13.93 1.03 -30.45
CA ILE A 200 -15.18 1.76 -30.44
C ILE A 200 -15.29 2.58 -29.16
N ALA A 201 -16.02 3.68 -29.23
CA ALA A 201 -16.29 4.52 -28.07
C ALA A 201 -17.79 4.79 -27.99
N HIS A 202 -18.37 4.62 -26.81
CA HIS A 202 -19.75 4.92 -26.54
C HIS A 202 -19.86 5.92 -25.40
N GLU A 203 -20.75 6.88 -25.54
CA GLU A 203 -21.18 7.74 -24.43
C GLU A 203 -22.37 7.08 -23.74
N PHE A 204 -22.42 7.16 -22.42
CA PHE A 204 -23.52 6.64 -21.62
C PHE A 204 -23.76 7.51 -20.39
N ASP A 205 -25.00 7.49 -19.91
CA ASP A 205 -25.43 8.25 -18.76
C ASP A 205 -24.86 7.66 -17.47
N MET A 206 -24.16 8.47 -16.68
CA MET A 206 -23.64 8.12 -15.37
C MET A 206 -24.61 8.46 -14.23
N GLY A 207 -25.70 9.18 -14.54
CA GLY A 207 -26.58 9.75 -13.53
C GLY A 207 -25.88 10.80 -12.66
N SER A 208 -26.50 11.16 -11.54
CA SER A 208 -25.89 12.04 -10.54
C SER A 208 -24.91 11.25 -9.68
N ALA A 209 -23.68 11.09 -10.14
CA ALA A 209 -22.60 10.43 -9.41
C ALA A 209 -21.72 11.48 -8.73
N ASP A 210 -22.25 12.18 -7.71
CA ASP A 210 -21.57 13.29 -7.03
C ASP A 210 -20.42 12.78 -6.15
N GLY A 211 -19.25 12.58 -6.77
CA GLY A 211 -18.00 12.23 -6.06
C GLY A 211 -17.96 10.85 -5.40
N GLU A 212 -18.98 10.01 -5.59
CA GLU A 212 -19.02 8.65 -5.06
C GLU A 212 -18.76 7.61 -6.15
N SER A 213 -18.17 6.47 -5.75
CA SER A 213 -17.89 5.36 -6.65
C SER A 213 -19.18 4.69 -7.14
N VAL A 214 -19.28 4.48 -8.44
CA VAL A 214 -20.38 3.76 -9.07
C VAL A 214 -19.89 2.51 -9.79
N GLU A 215 -20.71 1.46 -9.79
CA GLU A 215 -20.47 0.26 -10.58
C GLU A 215 -21.10 0.44 -11.97
N VAL A 216 -20.31 0.18 -13.01
CA VAL A 216 -20.77 0.13 -14.40
C VAL A 216 -20.70 -1.33 -14.85
N LEU A 217 -21.84 -1.89 -15.23
CA LEU A 217 -21.94 -3.21 -15.86
C LEU A 217 -22.18 -3.00 -17.37
N LEU A 218 -21.26 -3.50 -18.17
CA LEU A 218 -21.45 -3.62 -19.61
C LEU A 218 -21.90 -5.04 -19.94
N THR A 219 -23.00 -5.19 -20.68
CA THR A 219 -23.39 -6.44 -21.30
C THR A 219 -23.44 -6.28 -22.82
N ILE A 220 -22.91 -7.27 -23.54
CA ILE A 220 -22.90 -7.31 -25.01
C ILE A 220 -23.75 -8.50 -25.46
N GLU A 221 -24.71 -8.23 -26.33
CA GLU A 221 -25.65 -9.22 -26.84
C GLU A 221 -25.67 -9.23 -28.36
N ARG A 222 -25.94 -10.39 -28.96
CA ARG A 222 -26.16 -10.57 -30.39
C ARG A 222 -27.40 -11.41 -30.59
N GLY A 223 -28.47 -10.81 -31.19
CA GLY A 223 -29.74 -11.49 -31.41
C GLY A 223 -30.42 -12.00 -30.13
N GLY A 224 -30.26 -11.30 -29.00
CA GLY A 224 -30.79 -11.69 -27.69
C GLY A 224 -29.93 -12.72 -26.94
N VAL A 225 -28.81 -13.14 -27.52
CA VAL A 225 -27.86 -14.03 -26.84
C VAL A 225 -26.76 -13.22 -26.21
N GLY A 226 -26.53 -13.39 -24.91
CA GLY A 226 -25.44 -12.74 -24.17
C GLY A 226 -24.09 -13.24 -24.65
N CYS A 227 -23.25 -12.32 -25.14
CA CYS A 227 -21.94 -12.62 -25.72
C CYS A 227 -20.80 -12.35 -24.74
N ASP A 228 -20.88 -11.23 -24.00
CA ASP A 228 -19.89 -10.85 -23.00
C ASP A 228 -20.53 -9.98 -21.91
N ALA A 229 -19.91 -9.97 -20.72
CA ALA A 229 -20.31 -9.10 -19.63
C ALA A 229 -19.09 -8.69 -18.80
N MET A 230 -18.95 -7.40 -18.56
CA MET A 230 -17.82 -6.82 -17.83
C MET A 230 -18.31 -5.85 -16.77
N ARG A 231 -17.55 -5.77 -15.68
CA ARG A 231 -17.80 -4.81 -14.59
C ARG A 231 -16.61 -3.90 -14.41
N ALA A 232 -16.89 -2.62 -14.28
CA ALA A 232 -15.93 -1.60 -13.90
C ALA A 232 -16.49 -0.75 -12.78
N TRP A 233 -15.62 -0.20 -11.97
CA TRP A 233 -15.96 0.82 -11.00
C TRP A 233 -15.38 2.14 -11.47
N VAL A 234 -16.17 3.21 -11.37
CA VAL A 234 -15.78 4.56 -11.78
C VAL A 234 -15.98 5.49 -10.59
N LEU A 235 -14.97 6.29 -10.29
CA LEU A 235 -15.07 7.36 -9.33
C LEU A 235 -15.02 8.69 -10.09
N PRO A 236 -16.16 9.38 -10.26
CA PRO A 236 -16.16 10.72 -10.85
C PRO A 236 -15.45 11.69 -9.93
N TYR A 237 -14.42 12.36 -10.42
CA TYR A 237 -13.65 13.32 -9.68
C TYR A 237 -13.93 14.74 -10.16
N SER A 238 -14.37 15.64 -9.26
CA SER A 238 -14.74 17.02 -9.59
C SER A 238 -13.61 18.04 -9.57
N GLY A 239 -12.43 17.67 -9.08
CA GLY A 239 -11.22 18.53 -9.13
C GLY A 239 -11.14 19.65 -8.11
N GLU A 240 -12.11 19.83 -7.21
CA GLU A 240 -12.21 21.00 -6.34
C GLU A 240 -11.57 20.88 -4.95
N THR A 241 -11.23 19.69 -4.50
CA THR A 241 -10.67 19.44 -3.15
C THR A 241 -9.19 19.04 -3.19
N PRO A 242 -8.39 19.37 -2.16
CA PRO A 242 -7.02 18.89 -2.03
C PRO A 242 -6.98 17.36 -2.08
N LEU A 243 -6.25 16.82 -3.05
CA LEU A 243 -6.10 15.38 -3.22
C LEU A 243 -4.96 14.84 -2.37
N ARG A 244 -5.24 13.76 -1.66
CA ARG A 244 -4.26 12.96 -0.95
C ARG A 244 -3.81 11.85 -1.87
N LEU A 245 -2.59 11.97 -2.39
CA LEU A 245 -2.08 11.12 -3.45
C LEU A 245 -1.06 10.12 -2.93
N VAL A 246 -1.02 8.96 -3.57
CA VAL A 246 0.06 7.98 -3.40
C VAL A 246 0.63 7.64 -4.77
N GLU A 247 1.96 7.64 -4.89
CA GLU A 247 2.66 7.28 -6.12
C GLU A 247 3.22 5.87 -6.04
N GLY A 248 2.95 5.05 -7.07
CA GLY A 248 3.50 3.72 -7.24
C GLY A 248 2.47 2.60 -7.23
N PRO A 249 2.91 1.35 -7.40
CA PRO A 249 2.05 0.19 -7.25
C PRO A 249 1.55 0.14 -5.79
N CYS A 250 0.27 -0.16 -5.62
CA CYS A 250 -0.35 -0.13 -4.31
C CYS A 250 -1.60 -0.99 -4.25
N HIS A 251 -1.86 -1.55 -3.09
CA HIS A 251 -3.07 -2.32 -2.87
C HIS A 251 -4.26 -1.39 -2.58
N PRO A 252 -5.36 -1.39 -3.37
CA PRO A 252 -6.45 -0.43 -3.25
C PRO A 252 -7.07 -0.34 -1.86
N ALA A 253 -7.28 -1.47 -1.18
CA ALA A 253 -7.83 -1.49 0.19
C ALA A 253 -6.89 -0.82 1.20
N THR A 254 -5.58 -0.94 1.02
CA THR A 254 -4.58 -0.30 1.89
C THR A 254 -4.57 1.21 1.68
N LEU A 255 -4.71 1.67 0.43
CA LEU A 255 -4.86 3.09 0.11
C LEU A 255 -6.11 3.71 0.76
N ALA A 256 -7.24 3.02 0.69
CA ALA A 256 -8.47 3.47 1.35
C ALA A 256 -8.29 3.55 2.88
N ARG A 257 -7.59 2.59 3.50
CA ARG A 257 -7.25 2.63 4.94
C ARG A 257 -6.35 3.81 5.30
N LEU A 258 -5.44 4.21 4.41
CA LEU A 258 -4.62 5.42 4.58
C LEU A 258 -5.45 6.70 4.51
N GLY A 259 -6.59 6.67 3.84
CA GLY A 259 -7.37 7.86 3.49
C GLY A 259 -6.86 8.55 2.23
N ALA A 260 -6.15 7.84 1.37
CA ALA A 260 -5.75 8.34 0.06
C ALA A 260 -6.99 8.54 -0.82
N GLN A 261 -7.05 9.67 -1.51
CA GLN A 261 -8.13 10.00 -2.44
C GLN A 261 -7.79 9.60 -3.87
N ALA A 262 -6.49 9.55 -4.20
CA ALA A 262 -6.05 9.11 -5.51
C ALA A 262 -4.71 8.39 -5.49
N ALA A 263 -4.49 7.53 -6.48
CA ALA A 263 -3.22 6.93 -6.82
C ALA A 263 -2.71 7.51 -8.13
N VAL A 264 -1.40 7.80 -8.22
CA VAL A 264 -0.74 8.36 -9.40
C VAL A 264 0.11 7.31 -10.06
N GLY A 265 -0.14 7.03 -11.35
CA GLY A 265 0.61 6.03 -12.09
C GLY A 265 -0.03 5.70 -13.43
N ARG A 266 0.59 4.79 -14.17
CA ARG A 266 0.01 4.22 -15.38
C ARG A 266 -0.74 2.93 -15.02
N PHE A 267 -2.05 3.04 -14.90
CA PHE A 267 -2.92 1.93 -14.50
C PHE A 267 -3.63 1.33 -15.71
N SER A 268 -3.72 0.01 -15.76
CA SER A 268 -4.62 -0.70 -16.65
C SER A 268 -6.08 -0.41 -16.27
N ALA A 269 -7.02 -0.61 -17.20
CA ALA A 269 -8.45 -0.43 -16.93
C ALA A 269 -8.93 -1.25 -15.71
N ARG A 270 -8.39 -2.46 -15.52
CA ARG A 270 -8.69 -3.31 -14.37
C ARG A 270 -8.20 -2.73 -13.04
N GLU A 271 -7.01 -2.14 -13.03
CA GLU A 271 -6.46 -1.48 -11.84
C GLU A 271 -7.23 -0.22 -11.50
N LYS A 272 -7.55 0.62 -12.50
CA LYS A 272 -8.44 1.78 -12.34
C LYS A 272 -9.78 1.38 -11.70
N SER A 273 -10.39 0.31 -12.19
CA SER A 273 -11.65 -0.23 -11.65
C SER A 273 -11.51 -0.69 -10.19
N LYS A 274 -10.40 -1.35 -9.82
CA LYS A 274 -10.15 -1.76 -8.43
C LYS A 274 -9.94 -0.56 -7.50
N LEU A 275 -9.21 0.46 -7.97
CA LEU A 275 -8.99 1.70 -7.22
C LEU A 275 -10.32 2.42 -7.01
N ALA A 276 -11.10 2.61 -8.05
CA ALA A 276 -12.42 3.25 -7.98
C ALA A 276 -13.36 2.51 -7.00
N ARG A 277 -13.38 1.17 -7.02
CA ARG A 277 -14.15 0.37 -6.05
C ARG A 277 -13.75 0.63 -4.60
N ALA A 278 -12.48 0.95 -4.36
CA ALA A 278 -11.97 1.31 -3.04
C ALA A 278 -12.18 2.82 -2.71
N GLY A 279 -12.85 3.58 -3.58
CA GLY A 279 -13.03 5.02 -3.42
C GLY A 279 -11.77 5.84 -3.72
N VAL A 280 -10.82 5.28 -4.49
CA VAL A 280 -9.53 5.92 -4.82
C VAL A 280 -9.50 6.22 -6.32
N ALA A 281 -9.30 7.48 -6.69
CA ALA A 281 -9.17 7.88 -8.10
C ALA A 281 -7.82 7.42 -8.68
N ALA A 282 -7.76 7.13 -9.98
CA ALA A 282 -6.55 6.84 -10.71
C ALA A 282 -6.16 8.05 -11.56
N LEU A 283 -4.97 8.60 -11.35
CA LEU A 283 -4.47 9.77 -12.06
C LEU A 283 -3.21 9.43 -12.86
N LEU A 284 -3.03 10.10 -13.99
CA LEU A 284 -1.77 10.02 -14.75
C LEU A 284 -0.68 10.86 -14.07
N PRO A 285 0.62 10.49 -14.24
CA PRO A 285 1.73 11.24 -13.65
C PRO A 285 1.78 12.71 -14.08
N GLU A 286 1.29 13.02 -15.27
CA GLU A 286 1.27 14.37 -15.85
C GLU A 286 0.19 15.28 -15.23
N GLU A 287 -0.81 14.70 -14.56
CA GLU A 287 -1.91 15.43 -13.93
C GLU A 287 -1.56 15.98 -12.54
N ARG A 288 -0.33 15.75 -12.08
CA ARG A 288 0.12 16.19 -10.78
C ARG A 288 0.91 17.51 -10.82
N GLU A 289 0.58 18.42 -9.91
CA GLU A 289 1.49 19.46 -9.46
C GLU A 289 2.23 18.96 -8.22
N ALA A 290 3.53 18.72 -8.33
CA ALA A 290 4.28 18.00 -7.31
C ALA A 290 4.62 18.86 -6.10
N GLY A 291 4.06 18.51 -4.94
CA GLY A 291 4.66 18.80 -3.65
C GLY A 291 5.27 17.50 -3.09
N LEU A 292 6.53 17.22 -3.39
CA LEU A 292 7.22 16.06 -2.84
C LEU A 292 7.64 16.35 -1.40
N ALA A 293 7.08 15.61 -0.47
CA ALA A 293 7.55 15.57 0.90
C ALA A 293 8.95 14.93 0.99
N ARG A 294 9.82 15.44 1.85
CA ARG A 294 11.08 14.80 2.20
C ARG A 294 10.76 13.47 2.88
N VAL A 295 11.22 12.37 2.31
CA VAL A 295 10.92 11.03 2.81
C VAL A 295 12.16 10.45 3.47
N ALA A 296 12.07 10.11 4.75
CA ALA A 296 13.09 9.37 5.49
C ALA A 296 12.89 7.86 5.26
N MET A 297 13.98 7.12 5.32
CA MET A 297 13.96 5.67 5.22
C MET A 297 13.90 5.01 6.59
N ALA A 298 13.24 3.88 6.70
CA ALA A 298 13.16 3.08 7.91
C ALA A 298 13.65 1.65 7.67
N ALA A 299 14.15 1.04 8.73
CA ALA A 299 14.45 -0.39 8.73
C ALA A 299 13.16 -1.22 8.69
N PRO A 300 13.15 -2.38 8.01
CA PRO A 300 12.01 -3.29 8.02
C PRO A 300 11.80 -3.92 9.40
N GLU A 301 10.59 -4.41 9.67
CA GLU A 301 10.26 -5.08 10.94
C GLU A 301 11.10 -6.34 11.17
N GLU A 302 11.52 -7.02 10.11
CA GLU A 302 12.47 -8.14 10.17
C GLU A 302 13.75 -7.78 10.95
N CYS A 303 14.20 -6.52 10.85
CA CYS A 303 15.34 -6.03 11.64
C CYS A 303 15.05 -5.93 13.15
N LEU A 304 13.81 -6.06 13.57
CA LEU A 304 13.40 -6.09 14.99
C LEU A 304 13.24 -7.50 15.53
N ARG A 305 13.32 -8.53 14.69
CA ARG A 305 13.15 -9.94 15.07
C ARG A 305 14.50 -10.63 15.17
N HIS A 306 14.66 -11.52 16.13
CA HIS A 306 15.79 -12.43 16.18
C HIS A 306 15.63 -13.49 15.10
N ALA A 307 16.66 -13.66 14.26
CA ALA A 307 16.75 -14.83 13.39
C ALA A 307 16.88 -16.09 14.25
N GLU A 308 16.11 -17.13 13.98
CA GLU A 308 16.19 -18.39 14.69
C GLU A 308 17.63 -18.91 14.74
N GLY A 309 18.16 -19.08 15.95
CA GLY A 309 19.47 -19.67 16.21
C GLY A 309 20.70 -18.79 16.02
N HIS A 310 20.53 -17.53 15.60
CA HIS A 310 21.63 -16.57 15.49
C HIS A 310 21.28 -15.25 16.19
N PRO A 311 22.21 -14.67 16.95
CA PRO A 311 22.02 -13.32 17.45
C PRO A 311 21.83 -12.41 16.22
N PHE A 312 20.78 -11.64 16.23
CA PHE A 312 20.40 -10.70 15.15
C PHE A 312 21.57 -9.78 14.76
N TRP A 313 22.43 -9.45 15.70
CA TRP A 313 23.67 -8.72 15.50
C TRP A 313 24.91 -9.60 15.75
N PRO A 314 25.97 -9.36 15.02
CA PRO A 314 26.25 -8.28 14.04
C PRO A 314 25.60 -8.44 12.67
N GLN A 315 24.88 -9.54 12.41
CA GLN A 315 24.27 -9.83 11.12
C GLN A 315 23.24 -8.78 10.69
N GLY A 316 22.43 -8.29 11.61
CA GLY A 316 21.44 -7.26 11.34
C GLY A 316 22.06 -5.96 10.81
N CYS A 317 23.23 -5.56 11.32
CA CYS A 317 23.93 -4.39 10.79
C CYS A 317 24.40 -4.60 9.34
N ALA A 318 24.94 -5.80 9.06
CA ALA A 318 25.33 -6.17 7.70
C ALA A 318 24.11 -6.29 6.78
N LEU A 319 22.98 -6.79 7.28
CA LEU A 319 21.71 -6.89 6.55
C LEU A 319 21.20 -5.49 6.19
N LEU A 320 21.11 -4.55 7.13
CA LEU A 320 20.75 -3.16 6.87
C LEU A 320 21.61 -2.55 5.77
N LYS A 321 22.95 -2.67 5.89
CA LYS A 321 23.88 -2.17 4.88
C LYS A 321 23.70 -2.83 3.53
N SER A 322 23.32 -4.10 3.48
CA SER A 322 23.17 -4.84 2.25
C SER A 322 21.83 -4.62 1.54
N ARG A 323 20.78 -4.28 2.31
CA ARG A 323 19.42 -4.15 1.82
C ARG A 323 18.90 -2.71 1.77
N HIS A 324 19.67 -1.72 2.20
CA HIS A 324 19.23 -0.34 2.07
C HIS A 324 19.41 0.19 0.65
N THR A 325 18.59 1.15 0.27
CA THR A 325 18.79 1.91 -0.95
C THR A 325 19.95 2.92 -0.78
N PRO A 326 20.63 3.35 -1.86
CA PRO A 326 21.69 4.35 -1.80
C PRO A 326 21.30 5.69 -1.13
N ALA A 327 20.00 5.95 -1.02
CA ALA A 327 19.47 7.19 -0.45
C ALA A 327 19.35 7.13 1.10
N MET A 328 19.51 5.97 1.73
CA MET A 328 19.51 5.89 3.21
C MET A 328 20.86 6.34 3.75
N ASP A 329 20.92 7.47 4.43
CA ASP A 329 22.11 7.91 5.13
C ASP A 329 22.08 7.45 6.59
N LEU A 330 22.71 6.29 6.86
CA LEU A 330 22.87 5.78 8.22
C LEU A 330 23.63 6.76 9.13
N LYS A 331 24.49 7.63 8.56
CA LYS A 331 25.21 8.63 9.33
C LYS A 331 24.29 9.72 9.85
N GLU A 332 23.27 10.12 9.06
CA GLU A 332 22.25 11.07 9.53
C GLU A 332 21.52 10.52 10.75
N TYR A 333 21.07 9.25 10.72
CA TYR A 333 20.46 8.64 11.89
C TYR A 333 21.40 8.46 13.08
N GLN A 334 22.66 8.09 12.83
CA GLN A 334 23.67 8.00 13.88
C GLN A 334 23.92 9.36 14.54
N ALA A 335 23.94 10.43 13.76
CA ALA A 335 24.05 11.79 14.29
C ALA A 335 22.81 12.19 15.08
N LEU A 336 21.61 11.92 14.53
CA LEU A 336 20.31 12.26 15.13
C LEU A 336 20.15 11.63 16.53
N PHE A 337 20.51 10.36 16.70
CA PHE A 337 20.38 9.62 17.96
C PHE A 337 21.67 9.62 18.78
N SER A 338 22.77 10.13 18.27
CA SER A 338 24.11 10.04 18.87
C SER A 338 24.57 8.63 19.22
N ARG A 339 24.19 7.67 18.42
CA ARG A 339 24.50 6.26 18.62
C ARG A 339 24.91 5.60 17.32
N THR A 340 25.70 4.55 17.42
CA THR A 340 26.05 3.72 16.29
C THR A 340 25.09 2.54 16.15
N VAL A 341 24.87 2.08 14.93
CA VAL A 341 24.03 0.90 14.66
C VAL A 341 24.50 -0.34 15.46
N GLY A 342 25.78 -0.46 15.75
CA GLY A 342 26.34 -1.62 16.43
C GLY A 342 26.09 -1.67 17.95
N GLU A 343 25.67 -0.57 18.57
CA GLU A 343 25.50 -0.54 20.04
C GLU A 343 24.23 -1.27 20.49
N GLU A 344 23.08 -0.92 19.95
CA GLU A 344 21.78 -1.53 20.25
C GLU A 344 20.92 -1.54 18.97
N PRO A 345 21.11 -2.51 18.12
CA PRO A 345 20.58 -2.48 16.76
C PRO A 345 19.06 -2.56 16.64
N GLU A 346 18.42 -3.32 17.49
CA GLU A 346 16.94 -3.40 17.49
C GLU A 346 16.32 -2.04 17.88
N ARG A 347 16.92 -1.40 18.88
CA ARG A 347 16.50 -0.06 19.29
C ARG A 347 16.77 0.94 18.20
N PHE A 348 17.93 0.89 17.56
CA PHE A 348 18.27 1.74 16.43
C PHE A 348 17.27 1.55 15.28
N ALA A 349 16.96 0.31 14.90
CA ALA A 349 15.98 0.01 13.87
C ALA A 349 14.58 0.56 14.22
N ARG A 350 14.13 0.39 15.45
CA ARG A 350 12.86 0.93 15.95
C ARG A 350 12.82 2.46 15.87
N LEU A 351 13.90 3.13 16.27
CA LEU A 351 14.00 4.59 16.18
C LEU A 351 13.98 5.10 14.74
N THR A 352 14.57 4.38 13.77
CA THR A 352 14.47 4.77 12.35
C THR A 352 13.02 4.73 11.85
N ARG A 353 12.20 3.79 12.34
CA ARG A 353 10.76 3.70 12.00
C ARG A 353 9.98 4.89 12.57
N TYR A 354 10.29 5.26 13.82
CA TYR A 354 9.74 6.47 14.42
C TYR A 354 10.17 7.75 13.69
N ALA A 355 11.47 7.88 13.39
CA ALA A 355 11.99 9.03 12.65
C ALA A 355 11.33 9.17 11.27
N GLN A 356 11.08 8.06 10.57
CA GLN A 356 10.31 8.08 9.33
C GLN A 356 8.89 8.60 9.55
N ALA A 357 8.21 8.14 10.61
CA ALA A 357 6.85 8.56 10.93
C ALA A 357 6.77 10.07 11.16
N GLU A 358 7.68 10.63 11.95
CA GLU A 358 7.73 12.07 12.22
C GLU A 358 8.07 12.89 10.97
N CYS A 359 9.03 12.43 10.14
CA CYS A 359 9.34 13.08 8.86
C CYS A 359 8.13 13.15 7.94
N VAL A 360 7.39 12.06 7.81
CA VAL A 360 6.22 11.98 6.93
C VAL A 360 5.07 12.86 7.45
N ALA A 361 4.80 12.82 8.76
CA ALA A 361 3.77 13.65 9.39
C ALA A 361 4.13 15.15 9.28
N PHE A 362 5.38 15.52 9.56
CA PHE A 362 5.86 16.88 9.42
C PHE A 362 5.69 17.40 8.00
N ALA A 363 6.17 16.64 7.01
CA ALA A 363 6.07 17.03 5.60
C ALA A 363 4.61 17.16 5.13
N ALA A 364 3.71 16.30 5.61
CA ALA A 364 2.29 16.40 5.30
C ALA A 364 1.65 17.66 5.91
N ARG A 365 1.97 17.98 7.17
CA ARG A 365 1.50 19.20 7.85
C ARG A 365 1.99 20.46 7.12
N GLU A 366 3.31 20.55 6.86
CA GLU A 366 3.93 21.68 6.19
C GLU A 366 3.35 21.92 4.78
N ALA A 367 3.16 20.84 4.01
CA ALA A 367 2.58 20.96 2.68
C ALA A 367 1.12 21.45 2.72
N ARG A 368 0.32 20.99 3.68
CA ARG A 368 -1.07 21.47 3.87
C ARG A 368 -1.12 22.92 4.31
N GLU A 369 -0.26 23.35 5.23
CA GLU A 369 -0.17 24.77 5.65
C GLU A 369 0.17 25.71 4.49
N ARG A 370 1.04 25.28 3.58
CA ARG A 370 1.38 26.02 2.36
C ARG A 370 0.29 26.01 1.31
N GLY A 371 -0.84 25.39 1.58
CA GLY A 371 -1.96 25.27 0.64
C GLY A 371 -1.64 24.38 -0.56
N ALA A 372 -0.75 23.39 -0.38
CA ALA A 372 -0.47 22.42 -1.43
C ALA A 372 -1.77 21.75 -1.88
N ARG A 373 -2.07 21.84 -3.17
CA ARG A 373 -3.27 21.25 -3.77
C ARG A 373 -3.24 19.72 -3.72
N PHE A 374 -2.04 19.15 -3.78
CA PHE A 374 -1.83 17.70 -3.74
C PHE A 374 -0.74 17.35 -2.74
N LEU A 375 -0.97 16.26 -2.00
CA LEU A 375 0.00 15.64 -1.11
C LEU A 375 0.33 14.27 -1.67
N ALA A 376 1.56 14.07 -2.15
CA ALA A 376 1.98 12.79 -2.70
C ALA A 376 2.91 12.05 -1.75
N ALA A 377 2.55 10.83 -1.35
CA ALA A 377 3.45 9.89 -0.71
C ALA A 377 4.09 9.00 -1.78
N LYS A 378 5.42 8.93 -1.81
CA LYS A 378 6.19 8.10 -2.74
C LYS A 378 6.73 6.87 -2.03
N ALA A 379 6.90 5.76 -2.78
CA ALA A 379 7.26 4.45 -2.28
C ALA A 379 6.27 3.95 -1.23
N PHE A 380 5.04 3.65 -1.68
CA PHE A 380 3.96 3.26 -0.79
C PHE A 380 4.18 1.89 -0.15
N ASP A 381 4.52 0.89 -0.94
CA ASP A 381 4.80 -0.46 -0.48
C ASP A 381 6.13 -1.00 -1.01
N GLU A 382 6.62 -2.05 -0.39
CA GLU A 382 7.84 -2.76 -0.76
C GLU A 382 7.50 -4.03 -1.52
N GLU A 383 8.32 -4.33 -2.51
CA GLU A 383 8.31 -5.66 -3.14
C GLU A 383 9.11 -6.68 -2.31
N PHE A 384 10.08 -6.21 -1.52
CA PHE A 384 11.00 -7.02 -0.73
C PHE A 384 11.30 -6.34 0.60
N ALA A 385 11.62 -7.12 1.63
CA ALA A 385 12.02 -6.61 2.94
C ALA A 385 13.41 -5.95 2.89
N TYR A 386 13.46 -4.62 2.81
CA TYR A 386 14.70 -3.83 2.87
C TYR A 386 14.47 -2.49 3.56
N ALA A 387 15.55 -1.82 3.97
CA ALA A 387 15.44 -0.47 4.50
C ALA A 387 15.03 0.50 3.39
N SER A 388 13.88 1.09 3.52
CA SER A 388 13.25 1.88 2.46
C SER A 388 12.40 3.03 3.00
N ALA A 389 11.95 3.85 2.09
CA ALA A 389 10.98 4.91 2.35
C ALA A 389 9.52 4.43 2.33
N ALA A 390 9.26 3.15 2.09
CA ALA A 390 7.92 2.62 1.97
C ALA A 390 7.11 2.76 3.27
N LEU A 391 5.81 2.93 3.15
CA LEU A 391 4.87 3.02 4.26
C LEU A 391 4.32 1.64 4.65
N VAL A 392 4.37 0.69 3.72
CA VAL A 392 3.90 -0.69 3.88
C VAL A 392 5.03 -1.63 3.54
N GLU A 393 5.26 -2.64 4.36
CA GLU A 393 6.29 -3.65 4.18
C GLU A 393 5.87 -4.73 3.18
N ALA A 394 6.82 -5.49 2.67
CA ALA A 394 6.59 -6.56 1.69
C ALA A 394 5.57 -7.61 2.16
N ASN A 395 5.47 -7.85 3.46
CA ASN A 395 4.47 -8.73 4.07
C ASN A 395 3.08 -8.08 4.26
N GLY A 396 2.90 -6.83 3.81
CA GLY A 396 1.67 -6.04 3.96
C GLY A 396 1.49 -5.36 5.31
N ALA A 397 2.46 -5.43 6.22
CA ALA A 397 2.41 -4.73 7.50
C ALA A 397 2.58 -3.21 7.30
N CYS A 398 1.70 -2.43 7.92
CA CYS A 398 1.81 -0.97 7.88
C CYS A 398 2.85 -0.49 8.89
N ARG A 399 3.81 0.32 8.43
CA ARG A 399 4.79 0.98 9.30
C ARG A 399 4.16 2.10 10.14
N PRO A 400 4.79 2.54 11.24
CA PRO A 400 4.34 3.72 11.99
C PRO A 400 4.08 4.94 11.11
N ALA A 401 4.92 5.15 10.08
CA ALA A 401 4.77 6.24 9.11
C ALA A 401 3.44 6.23 8.34
N PHE A 402 2.87 5.05 8.09
CA PHE A 402 1.54 4.91 7.48
C PHE A 402 0.46 5.55 8.35
N TRP A 403 0.47 5.24 9.64
CA TRP A 403 -0.52 5.74 10.59
C TRP A 403 -0.32 7.22 10.92
N ALA A 404 0.94 7.66 11.00
CA ALA A 404 1.29 9.07 11.17
C ALA A 404 0.82 9.93 9.98
N LEU A 405 0.99 9.42 8.75
CA LEU A 405 0.48 10.09 7.55
C LEU A 405 -1.05 10.12 7.54
N ARG A 406 -1.70 8.98 7.86
CA ARG A 406 -3.16 8.92 7.97
C ARG A 406 -3.69 9.95 8.97
N ASP A 407 -3.04 10.11 10.11
CA ASP A 407 -3.41 11.10 11.11
C ASP A 407 -3.25 12.53 10.58
N ALA A 408 -2.11 12.86 9.98
CA ALA A 408 -1.85 14.16 9.38
C ALA A 408 -2.77 14.47 8.16
N TRP A 409 -3.36 13.45 7.56
CA TRP A 409 -4.28 13.56 6.43
C TRP A 409 -5.76 13.64 6.85
N LYS A 410 -6.10 13.62 8.12
CA LYS A 410 -7.50 13.84 8.56
C LYS A 410 -8.01 15.17 8.04
N SER A 411 -9.29 15.24 7.70
CA SER A 411 -9.95 16.45 7.20
C SER A 411 -9.83 17.62 8.19
N VAL A 412 -9.80 17.33 9.50
CA VAL A 412 -9.44 18.26 10.56
C VAL A 412 -8.18 17.76 11.24
N HIS A 413 -7.15 18.59 11.32
CA HIS A 413 -5.91 18.26 12.00
C HIS A 413 -5.39 19.47 12.76
N ALA A 414 -5.30 19.35 14.08
CA ALA A 414 -4.80 20.39 14.97
C ALA A 414 -3.43 19.96 15.53
N PHE A 415 -2.44 20.85 15.50
CA PHE A 415 -1.09 20.54 15.97
C PHE A 415 -0.35 21.83 16.40
N LEU A 416 0.78 21.67 17.08
CA LEU A 416 1.70 22.77 17.38
C LEU A 416 2.75 22.87 16.25
N ARG A 417 2.98 24.09 15.76
CA ARG A 417 4.01 24.33 14.75
C ARG A 417 5.39 24.21 15.36
N MET A 418 6.14 23.24 14.88
CA MET A 418 7.50 22.91 15.31
C MET A 418 8.36 22.58 14.10
N ASP A 419 9.64 22.86 14.18
CA ASP A 419 10.60 22.34 13.21
C ASP A 419 10.77 20.83 13.32
N LEU A 420 11.14 20.18 12.22
CA LEU A 420 11.48 18.76 12.26
C LEU A 420 12.70 18.56 13.16
N TRP A 421 12.58 17.67 14.15
CA TRP A 421 13.62 17.41 15.17
C TRP A 421 13.91 18.64 16.05
N GLN A 422 12.91 19.49 16.30
CA GLN A 422 13.07 20.61 17.20
C GLN A 422 13.51 20.13 18.59
N ARG A 423 14.54 20.76 19.10
CA ARG A 423 14.99 20.60 20.49
C ARG A 423 14.96 21.95 21.20
N VAL A 424 14.95 21.90 22.49
CA VAL A 424 15.07 23.08 23.37
C VAL A 424 16.08 22.81 24.47
N GLU A 425 16.69 23.85 25.00
CA GLU A 425 17.59 23.74 26.13
C GLU A 425 16.78 23.54 27.44
N PRO A 426 17.38 22.90 28.47
CA PRO A 426 16.77 22.85 29.79
C PRO A 426 16.42 24.27 30.31
N GLU A 427 15.24 24.37 30.95
CA GLU A 427 14.68 25.64 31.48
C GLU A 427 14.33 26.71 30.43
N GLU A 428 14.49 26.42 29.16
CA GLU A 428 14.12 27.33 28.07
C GLU A 428 12.60 27.63 28.08
N ALA A 429 12.26 28.90 27.86
CA ALA A 429 10.87 29.31 27.65
C ALA A 429 10.44 28.92 26.22
N VAL A 430 9.57 27.95 26.12
CA VAL A 430 9.03 27.44 24.85
C VAL A 430 7.74 28.19 24.52
N SER A 431 7.60 28.63 23.28
CA SER A 431 6.35 29.20 22.75
C SER A 431 6.10 28.67 21.34
N LEU A 432 4.99 27.97 21.18
CA LEU A 432 4.62 27.28 19.93
C LEU A 432 3.25 27.76 19.46
N GLU A 433 3.11 27.96 18.16
CA GLU A 433 1.84 28.35 17.57
C GLU A 433 0.93 27.13 17.36
N ALA A 434 -0.35 27.25 17.76
CA ALA A 434 -1.36 26.25 17.50
C ALA A 434 -1.97 26.43 16.12
N VAL A 435 -1.89 25.40 15.30
CA VAL A 435 -2.37 25.38 13.92
C VAL A 435 -3.56 24.46 13.79
N LEU A 436 -4.58 24.88 13.06
CA LEU A 436 -5.77 24.08 12.75
C LEU A 436 -5.97 24.01 11.23
N LEU A 437 -5.75 22.83 10.66
CA LEU A 437 -6.02 22.57 9.25
C LEU A 437 -7.42 21.99 9.06
N ARG A 438 -8.16 22.52 8.08
CA ARG A 438 -9.52 22.06 7.73
C ARG A 438 -9.66 21.93 6.23
N ASP A 439 -10.12 20.77 5.75
CA ASP A 439 -10.44 20.58 4.33
C ASP A 439 -11.84 21.07 3.99
N THR A 440 -12.73 21.13 4.97
CA THR A 440 -14.12 21.58 4.81
C THR A 440 -14.50 22.57 5.91
N PRO A 441 -15.38 23.53 5.63
CA PRO A 441 -15.92 24.41 6.66
C PRO A 441 -16.67 23.58 7.72
N LEU A 442 -16.17 23.57 8.91
CA LEU A 442 -16.85 23.02 10.09
C LEU A 442 -17.27 24.19 10.97
N GLY A 443 -18.22 23.96 11.86
CA GLY A 443 -18.60 24.91 12.90
C GLY A 443 -17.42 25.30 13.81
N THR A 444 -17.70 26.05 14.85
CA THR A 444 -16.67 26.48 15.82
C THR A 444 -16.00 25.26 16.45
N LEU A 445 -14.66 25.27 16.46
CA LEU A 445 -13.83 24.28 17.14
C LEU A 445 -13.07 24.96 18.27
N HIS A 446 -12.99 24.30 19.41
CA HIS A 446 -12.21 24.72 20.57
C HIS A 446 -10.90 23.97 20.62
N LEU A 447 -9.79 24.70 20.65
CA LEU A 447 -8.45 24.15 20.72
C LEU A 447 -7.97 24.13 22.16
N ARG A 448 -7.29 23.05 22.55
CA ARG A 448 -6.59 22.89 23.82
C ARG A 448 -5.22 22.28 23.58
N CYS A 449 -4.20 22.92 24.15
CA CYS A 449 -2.83 22.43 24.11
C CYS A 449 -2.37 22.04 25.49
N GLU A 450 -1.63 20.95 25.57
CA GLU A 450 -1.16 20.33 26.83
C GLU A 450 0.28 19.87 26.64
N ALA A 451 1.11 20.04 27.65
CA ALA A 451 2.47 19.51 27.74
C ALA A 451 2.57 18.57 28.96
N TYR A 452 3.16 17.39 28.74
CA TYR A 452 3.32 16.37 29.76
C TYR A 452 4.75 15.88 29.83
N GLY A 453 5.23 15.63 31.04
CA GLY A 453 6.46 14.85 31.25
C GLY A 453 6.22 13.37 31.09
N MET A 454 7.29 12.59 31.16
CA MET A 454 7.27 11.17 30.85
C MET A 454 6.50 10.30 31.87
N GLN A 455 6.25 10.78 33.09
CA GLN A 455 5.41 10.10 34.07
C GLN A 455 3.93 10.51 33.95
N GLY A 456 3.60 11.31 32.94
CA GLY A 456 2.23 11.80 32.70
C GLY A 456 1.86 13.02 33.53
N GLU A 457 2.80 13.61 34.27
CA GLU A 457 2.62 14.86 35.00
C GLU A 457 2.38 16.02 34.01
N SER A 458 1.39 16.86 34.33
CA SER A 458 1.08 18.02 33.51
C SER A 458 2.12 19.14 33.76
N ILE A 459 2.86 19.51 32.70
CA ILE A 459 3.77 20.67 32.73
C ILE A 459 2.98 21.96 32.49
N ALA A 460 2.14 21.94 31.46
CA ALA A 460 1.30 23.07 31.09
C ALA A 460 0.00 22.63 30.42
N ARG A 461 -1.02 23.47 30.51
CA ARG A 461 -2.30 23.31 29.81
C ARG A 461 -2.91 24.67 29.51
N SER A 462 -3.36 24.88 28.30
CA SER A 462 -4.03 26.10 27.88
C SER A 462 -5.12 25.84 26.87
N ALA A 463 -6.25 26.53 27.02
CA ALA A 463 -7.21 26.68 25.94
C ALA A 463 -6.69 27.75 24.98
N ILE A 464 -6.82 27.53 23.68
CA ILE A 464 -6.44 28.46 22.62
C ILE A 464 -7.73 29.06 22.07
N GLU A 465 -7.93 30.33 22.31
CA GLU A 465 -9.17 31.02 21.97
C GLU A 465 -9.28 31.36 20.48
N GLU A 466 -8.13 31.56 19.83
CA GLU A 466 -8.04 31.93 18.40
C GLU A 466 -7.10 31.00 17.65
N GLU A 467 -7.43 30.71 16.40
CA GLU A 467 -6.53 30.01 15.49
C GLU A 467 -5.23 30.82 15.30
N GLY A 468 -4.07 30.18 15.47
CA GLY A 468 -2.77 30.87 15.49
C GLY A 468 -2.33 31.37 16.88
N GLY A 469 -3.11 31.11 17.93
CA GLY A 469 -2.72 31.44 19.30
C GLY A 469 -1.51 30.64 19.79
N SER A 470 -0.74 31.22 20.70
CA SER A 470 0.49 30.62 21.21
C SER A 470 0.25 29.78 22.45
N PHE A 471 0.89 28.62 22.51
CA PHE A 471 1.01 27.77 23.68
C PHE A 471 2.41 27.89 24.27
N SER A 472 2.52 28.30 25.53
CA SER A 472 3.81 28.58 26.16
C SER A 472 3.99 27.82 27.47
N PHE A 473 5.22 27.35 27.72
CA PHE A 473 5.63 26.67 28.95
C PHE A 473 7.14 26.77 29.15
N ALA A 474 7.65 26.47 30.34
CA ALA A 474 9.06 26.31 30.59
C ALA A 474 9.47 24.83 30.40
N ALA A 475 10.54 24.57 29.67
CA ALA A 475 11.11 23.25 29.51
C ALA A 475 11.60 22.69 30.86
N PRO A 476 11.56 21.35 31.08
CA PRO A 476 12.20 20.73 32.25
C PRO A 476 13.66 21.14 32.43
N GLY A 477 14.13 21.19 33.69
CA GLY A 477 15.51 21.61 34.02
C GLY A 477 16.59 20.56 33.71
N GLU A 478 16.20 19.41 33.19
CA GLU A 478 17.11 18.32 32.77
C GLU A 478 16.70 17.73 31.43
N ALA A 479 17.61 16.98 30.82
CA ALA A 479 17.35 16.31 29.56
C ALA A 479 16.14 15.36 29.66
N ALA A 480 15.14 15.57 28.80
CA ALA A 480 13.86 14.87 28.87
C ALA A 480 13.15 14.81 27.51
N VAL A 481 12.11 13.97 27.43
CA VAL A 481 11.10 14.02 26.38
C VAL A 481 9.84 14.64 26.94
N VAL A 482 9.30 15.63 26.28
CA VAL A 482 8.01 16.26 26.59
C VAL A 482 7.00 15.84 25.55
N LEU A 483 5.88 15.28 26.00
CA LEU A 483 4.72 15.03 25.14
C LEU A 483 3.90 16.30 25.00
N LEU A 484 3.76 16.78 23.77
CA LEU A 484 2.89 17.87 23.40
C LEU A 484 1.62 17.32 22.79
N ARG A 485 0.46 17.67 23.34
CA ARG A 485 -0.84 17.21 22.85
C ARG A 485 -1.71 18.38 22.45
N THR A 486 -2.18 18.37 21.21
CA THR A 486 -3.17 19.32 20.69
C THR A 486 -4.49 18.61 20.46
N ILE A 487 -5.56 19.17 20.99
CA ILE A 487 -6.91 18.62 20.94
C ILE A 487 -7.82 19.67 20.31
N ALA A 488 -8.63 19.27 19.33
CA ALA A 488 -9.73 20.07 18.82
C ALA A 488 -11.06 19.38 19.15
N GLU A 489 -11.96 20.11 19.78
CA GLU A 489 -13.30 19.66 20.17
C GLU A 489 -14.36 20.52 19.48
N ASP A 490 -15.50 19.93 19.12
CA ASP A 490 -16.63 20.68 18.59
C ASP A 490 -17.37 21.45 19.70
N ALA A 491 -18.38 22.23 19.33
CA ALA A 491 -19.19 23.01 20.28
C ALA A 491 -19.90 22.16 21.35
N TYR A 492 -19.96 20.86 21.19
CA TYR A 492 -20.54 19.90 22.14
C TYR A 492 -19.50 19.18 23.00
N GLY A 493 -18.21 19.53 22.85
CA GLY A 493 -17.10 18.89 23.56
C GLY A 493 -16.71 17.51 23.00
N ARG A 494 -17.14 17.16 21.79
CA ARG A 494 -16.75 15.90 21.15
C ARG A 494 -15.39 16.07 20.48
N LEU A 495 -14.51 15.10 20.71
CA LEU A 495 -13.18 15.05 20.09
C LEU A 495 -13.29 14.98 18.56
N VAL A 496 -12.72 15.95 17.87
CA VAL A 496 -12.64 16.03 16.40
C VAL A 496 -11.23 15.70 15.90
N SER A 497 -10.21 16.23 16.59
CA SER A 497 -8.81 15.97 16.25
C SER A 497 -7.98 15.89 17.52
N ARG A 498 -7.00 14.99 17.51
CA ARG A 498 -5.92 14.91 18.50
C ARG A 498 -4.61 14.65 17.76
N CYS A 499 -3.60 15.41 18.11
CA CYS A 499 -2.24 15.24 17.62
C CYS A 499 -1.29 15.21 18.81
N ASP A 500 -0.47 14.17 18.87
CA ASP A 500 0.58 14.00 19.87
C ASP A 500 1.94 14.21 19.17
N GLN A 501 2.77 15.12 19.67
CA GLN A 501 4.09 15.48 19.15
C GLN A 501 5.12 15.35 20.26
N LEU A 502 6.37 15.07 19.93
CA LEU A 502 7.43 14.96 20.91
C LEU A 502 8.43 16.10 20.77
N LEU A 503 8.75 16.73 21.89
CA LEU A 503 9.78 17.74 22.02
C LEU A 503 10.91 17.18 22.89
N CYS A 504 12.13 17.23 22.40
CA CYS A 504 13.30 16.83 23.18
C CYS A 504 13.93 18.04 23.88
N VAL A 505 14.17 17.90 25.16
CA VAL A 505 14.93 18.85 25.98
C VAL A 505 16.35 18.30 26.11
N GLU A 506 17.34 18.97 25.58
CA GLU A 506 18.72 18.49 25.51
C GLU A 506 19.72 19.63 25.36
N SER A 507 20.75 19.65 26.21
CA SER A 507 21.86 20.61 26.14
C SER A 507 22.96 20.08 25.20
N GLY A 508 22.83 20.30 23.91
CA GLY A 508 23.85 19.84 22.97
C GLY A 508 23.35 19.75 21.53
N GLU A 509 24.16 19.22 20.61
CA GLU A 509 23.83 19.11 19.18
C GLU A 509 23.07 17.83 18.80
N ARG A 510 22.40 17.18 19.75
CA ARG A 510 21.84 15.82 19.60
C ARG A 510 20.31 15.80 19.76
N PRO A 511 19.57 16.25 18.76
CA PRO A 511 18.17 16.61 18.95
C PRO A 511 17.26 15.48 19.45
N MET A 512 17.62 14.23 19.24
CA MET A 512 16.79 13.07 19.59
C MET A 512 17.43 12.14 20.64
N ALA A 513 18.54 12.57 21.26
CA ALA A 513 19.24 11.76 22.27
C ALA A 513 18.34 11.27 23.43
N PRO A 514 17.40 12.07 23.97
CA PRO A 514 16.50 11.60 25.02
C PRO A 514 15.59 10.44 24.61
N LEU A 515 15.30 10.28 23.31
CA LEU A 515 14.49 9.17 22.78
C LEU A 515 15.25 7.84 22.68
N TRP A 516 16.59 7.86 22.86
CA TRP A 516 17.35 6.62 22.84
C TRP A 516 16.96 5.68 23.98
N ASN A 517 16.72 6.22 25.16
CA ASN A 517 16.37 5.44 26.35
C ASN A 517 15.23 6.06 27.18
N PRO A 518 14.04 6.24 26.59
CA PRO A 518 12.92 6.81 27.32
C PRO A 518 12.48 5.83 28.42
N PRO A 519 11.84 6.35 29.49
CA PRO A 519 11.25 5.51 30.54
C PRO A 519 10.32 4.45 29.94
N ARG A 520 10.47 3.20 30.39
CA ARG A 520 9.68 2.08 29.89
C ARG A 520 8.27 2.10 30.46
N THR A 521 7.32 1.61 29.66
CA THR A 521 5.92 1.46 30.04
C THR A 521 5.38 0.09 29.68
N ARG A 522 4.16 -0.23 30.09
CA ARG A 522 3.48 -1.49 29.78
C ARG A 522 2.15 -1.21 29.11
N LEU A 523 1.94 -1.78 27.95
CA LEU A 523 0.64 -1.77 27.27
C LEU A 523 -0.06 -3.12 27.43
N ALA A 524 -1.37 -3.09 27.65
CA ALA A 524 -2.22 -4.28 27.68
C ALA A 524 -3.41 -4.12 26.74
N GLN A 525 -3.71 -5.18 26.01
CA GLN A 525 -4.89 -5.24 25.15
C GLN A 525 -5.99 -6.07 25.83
N ARG A 526 -7.16 -5.47 26.07
CA ARG A 526 -8.33 -6.13 26.69
C ARG A 526 -9.61 -5.60 26.06
N ASP A 527 -10.50 -6.49 25.70
CA ASP A 527 -11.86 -6.16 25.19
C ASP A 527 -11.88 -5.12 24.04
N GLY A 528 -10.91 -5.19 23.13
CA GLY A 528 -10.78 -4.23 22.04
C GLY A 528 -10.25 -2.85 22.46
N LEU A 529 -9.76 -2.71 23.68
CA LEU A 529 -9.05 -1.53 24.16
C LEU A 529 -7.56 -1.81 24.28
N LEU A 530 -6.74 -0.83 23.92
CA LEU A 530 -5.32 -0.78 24.23
C LEU A 530 -5.12 0.21 25.36
N LEU A 531 -4.64 -0.26 26.50
CA LEU A 531 -4.50 0.49 27.76
C LEU A 531 -3.01 0.61 28.13
N ASN A 532 -2.59 1.81 28.52
CA ASN A 532 -1.29 2.01 29.15
C ASN A 532 -1.39 1.73 30.66
N GLU A 533 -0.99 0.53 31.08
CA GLU A 533 -0.95 0.10 32.49
C GLU A 533 0.38 0.48 33.20
N GLY A 534 1.34 1.00 32.44
CA GLY A 534 2.64 1.35 32.97
C GLY A 534 2.70 2.74 33.60
N PRO A 535 3.81 3.05 34.31
CA PRO A 535 3.97 4.31 35.05
C PRO A 535 4.39 5.48 34.15
N SER A 536 4.72 5.22 32.90
CA SER A 536 5.26 6.24 31.99
C SER A 536 4.40 6.37 30.74
N VAL A 537 4.51 7.52 30.07
CA VAL A 537 3.86 7.77 28.79
C VAL A 537 4.30 6.73 27.77
N ALA A 538 3.35 6.10 27.09
CA ALA A 538 3.62 5.25 25.95
C ALA A 538 3.80 6.13 24.71
N LEU A 539 5.00 6.11 24.14
CA LEU A 539 5.38 6.98 23.03
C LEU A 539 5.16 6.29 21.69
N CYS A 540 4.69 7.06 20.71
CA CYS A 540 4.54 6.61 19.33
C CYS A 540 3.78 5.29 19.23
N VAL A 541 2.67 5.21 19.96
CA VAL A 541 1.75 4.08 19.89
C VAL A 541 1.13 4.05 18.50
N CYS A 542 1.34 2.93 17.84
CA CYS A 542 0.87 2.68 16.50
C CYS A 542 0.00 1.43 16.51
N ALA A 543 -1.25 1.58 16.15
CA ALA A 543 -2.21 0.49 16.07
C ALA A 543 -3.18 0.75 14.92
N GLU A 544 -4.04 -0.22 14.57
CA GLU A 544 -5.01 0.00 13.51
C GLU A 544 -5.91 1.20 13.82
N GLY A 545 -5.83 2.20 12.97
CA GLY A 545 -6.62 3.44 13.10
C GLY A 545 -6.05 4.51 14.03
N TYR A 546 -4.92 4.27 14.70
CA TYR A 546 -4.36 5.18 15.67
C TYR A 546 -2.85 5.41 15.51
N TYR A 547 -2.43 6.65 15.67
CA TYR A 547 -1.05 7.08 15.87
C TYR A 547 -1.01 8.19 16.94
N GLY A 548 -0.17 8.03 17.98
CA GLY A 548 -0.05 9.02 19.05
C GLY A 548 0.64 8.48 20.29
N ALA A 549 0.34 9.04 21.44
CA ALA A 549 0.87 8.62 22.73
C ALA A 549 -0.27 8.28 23.71
N LEU A 550 -0.01 7.44 24.71
CA LEU A 550 -0.95 7.16 25.79
C LEU A 550 -0.35 7.54 27.13
N LEU A 551 -1.03 8.41 27.87
CA LEU A 551 -0.68 8.71 29.26
C LEU A 551 -0.87 7.46 30.14
N PRO A 552 -0.24 7.38 31.32
CA PRO A 552 -0.54 6.35 32.31
C PRO A 552 -2.04 6.27 32.62
N GLY A 553 -2.62 5.06 32.51
CA GLY A 553 -4.05 4.84 32.67
C GLY A 553 -4.93 5.22 31.49
N GLU A 554 -4.40 5.81 30.43
CA GLU A 554 -5.16 6.15 29.23
C GLU A 554 -5.35 4.92 28.33
N SER A 555 -6.51 4.85 27.67
CA SER A 555 -6.81 3.79 26.72
C SER A 555 -7.39 4.33 25.41
N ILE A 556 -7.22 3.55 24.35
CA ILE A 556 -7.86 3.77 23.05
C ILE A 556 -8.60 2.52 22.61
N ARG A 557 -9.67 2.71 21.86
CA ARG A 557 -10.40 1.62 21.22
C ARG A 557 -9.71 1.27 19.92
N LEU A 558 -9.39 -0.02 19.73
CA LEU A 558 -8.89 -0.54 18.48
C LEU A 558 -10.06 -0.87 17.54
N GLU A 559 -9.97 -0.49 16.28
CA GLU A 559 -11.00 -0.79 15.27
C GLU A 559 -11.15 -2.30 15.03
N LYS A 560 -10.04 -3.04 15.12
CA LYS A 560 -9.98 -4.52 15.09
C LYS A 560 -8.88 -4.94 16.04
N GLY A 561 -9.08 -5.98 16.83
CA GLY A 561 -8.07 -6.53 17.74
C GLY A 561 -6.80 -6.95 16.99
N GLY A 562 -5.96 -5.98 16.63
CA GLY A 562 -4.77 -6.10 15.81
C GLY A 562 -3.47 -5.92 16.60
N ALA A 563 -2.37 -6.17 15.94
CA ALA A 563 -1.03 -5.87 16.47
C ALA A 563 -0.87 -4.38 16.71
N PHE A 564 -0.08 -4.03 17.71
CA PHE A 564 0.33 -2.66 17.99
C PHE A 564 1.85 -2.58 18.13
N GLU A 565 2.38 -1.40 17.87
CA GLU A 565 3.80 -1.05 18.07
C GLU A 565 3.89 0.16 18.99
N CYS A 566 4.91 0.20 19.83
CA CYS A 566 5.16 1.33 20.72
C CYS A 566 6.67 1.49 20.91
N LEU A 567 7.14 2.73 20.93
CA LEU A 567 8.57 3.02 21.01
C LEU A 567 9.22 2.51 22.30
N ASN A 568 8.56 2.65 23.43
CA ASN A 568 9.10 2.37 24.77
C ASN A 568 8.32 1.31 25.58
N ALA A 569 7.40 0.57 24.98
CA ALA A 569 6.71 -0.51 25.68
C ALA A 569 7.64 -1.71 25.90
N ILE A 570 7.47 -2.36 27.05
CA ILE A 570 7.92 -3.72 27.29
C ILE A 570 6.81 -4.63 26.75
N LEU A 571 7.10 -5.39 25.73
CA LEU A 571 6.21 -6.40 25.16
C LEU A 571 6.27 -7.68 25.98
#